data_e573da740f1f412ac733032d76b34e80
#
_entry.id   e573da740f1f412ac733032d76b34e80
#
_cell.length_a   1.000
_cell.length_b   1.000
_cell.length_c   1.000
_cell.angle_alpha   90.00
_cell.angle_beta   90.00
_cell.angle_gamma   90.00
#
_symmetry.space_group_name_H-M   'P 1'
#
loop_
_entity.id
_entity.type
_entity.pdbx_description
1 polymer ?
#
loop_
_entity_poly.entity_id
_entity_poly.type
_entity_poly.pdbx_seq_one_letter_code
_entity_poly.pdbx_strand_id
1 'polypeptide(L)'
;QVLDFSNPNSEVLHPTQKPVDLVKYLVNTYTNEDETVLDNCMGSGTTGVACANLNRKFIGIEMDDKYFDIAKDRILNTKEAWIWQ
;
A
#
# COMPACT_ATOMS: atom_id res chain seq x y z
N GLN A 1 8.93 -8.96 -10.22
CA GLN A 1 9.40 -8.71 -8.85
C GLN A 1 8.25 -8.24 -7.96
N VAL A 2 8.26 -8.69 -6.73
CA VAL A 2 7.29 -8.28 -5.71
C VAL A 2 8.05 -7.55 -4.61
N LEU A 3 7.61 -6.34 -4.30
CA LEU A 3 8.13 -5.60 -3.16
C LEU A 3 7.18 -5.79 -1.99
N ASP A 4 7.68 -6.29 -0.86
CA ASP A 4 6.89 -6.59 0.32
C ASP A 4 7.16 -5.55 1.41
N PHE A 5 6.12 -4.82 1.78
CA PHE A 5 6.17 -3.83 2.85
C PHE A 5 5.70 -4.37 4.19
N SER A 6 5.52 -5.69 4.32
CA SER A 6 5.14 -6.24 5.60
C SER A 6 6.30 -6.11 6.57
N ASN A 7 6.12 -5.25 7.55
CA ASN A 7 7.13 -5.00 8.56
C ASN A 7 6.50 -5.31 9.92
N PRO A 8 7.01 -6.31 10.63
CA PRO A 8 6.43 -6.68 11.91
C PRO A 8 6.47 -5.57 12.95
N ASN A 9 7.30 -4.57 12.74
CA ASN A 9 7.40 -3.45 13.67
C ASN A 9 6.55 -2.24 13.27
N SER A 10 5.95 -2.25 12.09
CA SER A 10 5.25 -1.07 11.59
C SER A 10 3.96 -0.78 12.35
N GLU A 11 3.24 -1.81 12.71
CA GLU A 11 1.96 -1.69 13.39
C GLU A 11 2.12 -1.24 14.84
N VAL A 12 3.27 -1.46 15.41
CA VAL A 12 3.52 -1.08 16.79
C VAL A 12 3.63 0.43 16.95
N LEU A 13 4.02 1.07 15.90
CA LEU A 13 4.33 2.48 15.94
C LEU A 13 3.14 3.39 15.74
N HIS A 14 2.09 2.76 15.30
CA HIS A 14 1.13 3.42 15.04
C HIS A 14 0.12 3.67 14.65
N PRO A 15 -0.54 4.32 14.71
CA PRO A 15 -1.62 4.74 13.87
C PRO A 15 -1.25 5.85 12.91
N THR A 16 -0.05 6.25 12.91
CA THR A 16 0.41 7.32 12.02
C THR A 16 0.57 6.79 10.60
N GLN A 17 -0.07 7.47 9.64
CA GLN A 17 0.12 7.14 8.23
C GLN A 17 1.53 7.49 7.80
N LYS A 18 2.13 6.60 7.01
CA LYS A 18 3.40 6.91 6.37
C LYS A 18 3.16 7.98 5.32
N PRO A 19 4.09 8.93 5.15
CA PRO A 19 3.96 9.91 4.07
C PRO A 19 3.94 9.22 2.71
N VAL A 20 2.99 9.58 1.88
CA VAL A 20 2.86 9.00 0.54
C VAL A 20 4.13 9.22 -0.27
N ASP A 21 4.73 10.41 -0.16
CA ASP A 21 5.93 10.72 -0.93
C ASP A 21 7.12 9.82 -0.57
N LEU A 22 7.27 9.47 0.70
CA LEU A 22 8.31 8.54 1.10
C LEU A 22 8.10 7.16 0.48
N VAL A 23 6.87 6.67 0.56
CA VAL A 23 6.53 5.36 0.00
C VAL A 23 6.68 5.37 -1.52
N LYS A 24 6.28 6.46 -2.18
CA LYS A 24 6.48 6.62 -3.63
C LYS A 24 7.96 6.54 -3.98
N TYR A 25 8.81 7.18 -3.20
CA TYR A 25 10.25 7.10 -3.43
C TYR A 25 10.75 5.66 -3.35
N LEU A 26 10.33 4.91 -2.31
CA LEU A 26 10.74 3.53 -2.14
C LEU A 26 10.22 2.64 -3.27
N VAL A 27 8.96 2.78 -3.63
CA VAL A 27 8.36 1.99 -4.71
C VAL A 27 9.08 2.28 -6.03
N ASN A 28 9.32 3.55 -6.32
CA ASN A 28 9.97 3.94 -7.55
C ASN A 28 11.43 3.45 -7.62
N THR A 29 12.09 3.40 -6.47
CA THR A 29 13.50 2.98 -6.40
C THR A 29 13.65 1.47 -6.59
N TYR A 30 12.75 0.68 -5.99
CA TYR A 30 12.91 -0.77 -5.91
C TYR A 30 12.04 -1.58 -6.86
N THR A 31 11.16 -0.92 -7.62
CA THR A 31 10.33 -1.60 -8.59
C THR A 31 10.30 -0.86 -9.92
N ASN A 32 9.84 -1.56 -10.96
CA ASN A 32 9.59 -0.97 -12.26
C ASN A 32 8.08 -0.90 -12.50
N GLU A 33 7.66 -0.10 -13.49
CA GLU A 33 6.25 -0.04 -13.87
C GLU A 33 5.73 -1.45 -14.18
N ASP A 34 4.46 -1.67 -13.87
CA ASP A 34 3.76 -2.93 -14.05
C ASP A 34 4.21 -4.06 -13.14
N GLU A 35 5.22 -3.87 -12.32
CA GLU A 35 5.56 -4.84 -11.29
C GLU A 35 4.56 -4.78 -10.14
N THR A 36 4.48 -5.86 -9.37
CA THR A 36 3.51 -6.01 -8.29
C THR A 36 4.15 -5.69 -6.94
N VAL A 37 3.45 -4.90 -6.14
CA VAL A 37 3.84 -4.58 -4.76
C VAL A 37 2.82 -5.21 -3.82
N LEU A 38 3.33 -5.94 -2.83
CA LEU A 38 2.49 -6.57 -1.82
C LEU A 38 2.67 -5.88 -0.48
N ASP A 39 1.57 -5.53 0.16
CA ASP A 39 1.56 -5.04 1.53
C ASP A 39 0.51 -5.83 2.32
N ASN A 40 0.94 -6.77 3.14
CA ASN A 40 0.03 -7.61 3.90
C ASN A 40 -0.44 -6.98 5.22
N CYS A 41 -0.03 -5.77 5.50
CA CYS A 41 -0.51 -4.96 6.63
C CYS A 41 -0.72 -3.54 6.13
N MET A 42 -1.60 -3.36 5.15
CA MET A 42 -1.68 -2.10 4.42
C MET A 42 -2.24 -0.93 5.23
N GLY A 43 -2.87 -1.18 6.36
CA GLY A 43 -3.44 -0.12 7.20
C GLY A 43 -4.37 0.77 6.39
N SER A 44 -4.10 2.07 6.37
CA SER A 44 -4.89 3.05 5.62
C SER A 44 -4.58 3.10 4.12
N GLY A 45 -3.68 2.26 3.63
CA GLY A 45 -3.47 2.08 2.19
C GLY A 45 -2.49 3.02 1.52
N THR A 46 -1.60 3.65 2.27
CA THR A 46 -0.62 4.58 1.70
C THR A 46 0.23 3.94 0.60
N THR A 47 0.68 2.70 0.81
CA THR A 47 1.46 1.99 -0.20
C THR A 47 0.66 1.77 -1.49
N GLY A 48 -0.61 1.42 -1.36
CA GLY A 48 -1.48 1.23 -2.52
C GLY A 48 -1.71 2.52 -3.30
N VAL A 49 -1.88 3.63 -2.59
CA VAL A 49 -2.01 4.94 -3.24
C VAL A 49 -0.74 5.28 -4.01
N ALA A 50 0.43 5.05 -3.41
CA ALA A 50 1.71 5.29 -4.08
C ALA A 50 1.84 4.43 -5.33
N CYS A 51 1.49 3.14 -5.24
CA CYS A 51 1.56 2.23 -6.38
C CYS A 51 0.63 2.66 -7.51
N ALA A 52 -0.58 3.09 -7.18
CA ALA A 52 -1.54 3.59 -8.16
C ALA A 52 -0.99 4.80 -8.89
N ASN A 53 -0.37 5.72 -8.17
CA ASN A 53 0.23 6.92 -8.78
C ASN A 53 1.42 6.61 -9.68
N LEU A 54 2.11 5.50 -9.43
CA LEU A 54 3.34 5.15 -10.16
C LEU A 54 3.14 4.01 -11.15
N ASN A 55 1.90 3.60 -11.40
CA ASN A 55 1.57 2.51 -12.32
C ASN A 55 2.17 1.16 -11.92
N ARG A 56 2.21 0.88 -10.63
CA ARG A 56 2.52 -0.46 -10.11
C ARG A 56 1.22 -1.17 -9.79
N LYS A 57 1.21 -2.48 -9.97
CA LYS A 57 0.13 -3.32 -9.49
C LYS A 57 0.24 -3.44 -7.97
N PHE A 58 -0.89 -3.50 -7.29
CA PHE A 58 -0.87 -3.54 -5.84
C PHE A 58 -1.75 -4.64 -5.31
N ILE A 59 -1.22 -5.38 -4.33
CA ILE A 59 -1.97 -6.37 -3.56
C ILE A 59 -1.89 -5.92 -2.10
N GLY A 60 -3.02 -5.52 -1.55
CA GLY A 60 -3.09 -5.07 -0.16
C GLY A 60 -3.99 -5.98 0.66
N ILE A 61 -3.57 -6.26 1.89
CA ILE A 61 -4.31 -7.08 2.83
C ILE A 61 -4.42 -6.33 4.14
N GLU A 62 -5.61 -6.27 4.71
CA GLU A 62 -5.84 -5.64 6.00
C GLU A 62 -6.98 -6.34 6.72
N MET A 63 -6.73 -6.77 7.96
CA MET A 63 -7.71 -7.50 8.76
C MET A 63 -8.64 -6.58 9.54
N ASP A 64 -8.21 -5.37 9.85
CA ASP A 64 -9.04 -4.41 10.57
C ASP A 64 -10.07 -3.80 9.63
N ASP A 65 -11.36 -3.97 9.94
CA ASP A 65 -12.45 -3.51 9.07
C ASP A 65 -12.39 -2.02 8.78
N LYS A 66 -12.07 -1.24 9.80
CA LYS A 66 -12.05 0.21 9.67
C LYS A 66 -10.93 0.67 8.74
N TYR A 67 -9.73 0.14 8.94
CA TYR A 67 -8.61 0.47 8.07
C TYR A 67 -8.79 -0.10 6.67
N PHE A 68 -9.40 -1.27 6.56
CA PHE A 68 -9.69 -1.85 5.25
C PHE A 68 -10.57 -0.91 4.42
N ASP A 69 -11.64 -0.39 5.02
CA ASP A 69 -12.56 0.51 4.31
C ASP A 69 -11.87 1.81 3.92
N ILE A 70 -11.06 2.37 4.81
CA ILE A 70 -10.30 3.59 4.50
C ILE A 70 -9.34 3.35 3.35
N ALA A 71 -8.57 2.27 3.41
CA ALA A 71 -7.61 1.93 2.37
C ALA A 71 -8.29 1.70 1.03
N LYS A 72 -9.37 0.94 1.04
CA LYS A 72 -10.13 0.65 -0.16
C LYS A 72 -10.58 1.92 -0.86
N ASP A 73 -11.17 2.85 -0.12
CA ASP A 73 -11.64 4.10 -0.68
C ASP A 73 -10.49 4.93 -1.25
N ARG A 74 -9.40 5.05 -0.51
CA ARG A 74 -8.24 5.83 -0.96
C ARG A 74 -7.62 5.26 -2.23
N ILE A 75 -7.43 3.95 -2.26
CA ILE A 75 -6.75 3.29 -3.38
C ILE A 75 -7.62 3.28 -4.62
N LEU A 76 -8.89 2.92 -4.49
CA LEU A 76 -9.78 2.81 -5.63
C LEU A 76 -10.17 4.17 -6.20
N ASN A 77 -10.13 5.23 -5.40
CA ASN A 77 -10.30 6.59 -5.92
C ASN A 77 -9.10 7.05 -6.75
N THR A 78 -7.97 6.38 -6.62
CA THR A 78 -6.78 6.69 -7.39
C THR A 78 -6.70 5.82 -8.64
N LYS A 79 -6.85 4.50 -8.47
CA LYS A 79 -6.75 3.55 -9.56
C LYS A 79 -7.25 2.18 -9.11
N GLU A 80 -7.58 1.33 -10.07
CA GLU A 80 -7.94 -0.06 -9.80
C GLU A 80 -6.81 -0.81 -9.11
N ALA A 81 -7.14 -1.60 -8.10
CA ALA A 81 -6.16 -2.36 -7.35
C ALA A 81 -6.78 -3.65 -6.77
N TRP A 82 -5.94 -4.56 -6.35
CA TRP A 82 -6.35 -5.81 -5.71
C TRP A 82 -6.20 -5.64 -4.20
N ILE A 83 -7.30 -5.70 -3.48
CA ILE A 83 -7.32 -5.55 -2.03
C ILE A 83 -8.15 -6.64 -1.38
N TRP A 84 -7.62 -7.23 -0.30
CA TRP A 84 -8.28 -8.28 0.45
C TRP A 84 -8.31 -7.96 1.93
N GLN A 85 -9.41 -8.39 2.54
CA GLN A 85 -9.56 -8.32 3.99
C GLN A 85 -9.32 -9.68 4.63
#